data_ed2c77da6962ceacad670e037e0ead96
#
_entry.id   ed2c77da6962ceacad670e037e0ead96
#
_cell.length_a   1.000
_cell.length_b   1.000
_cell.length_c   1.000
_cell.angle_alpha   90.00
_cell.angle_beta   90.00
_cell.angle_gamma   90.00
#
_symmetry.space_group_name_H-M   'P 1'
#
loop_
_entity.id
_entity.type
_entity.pdbx_description
1 polymer ?
#
loop_
_entity_poly.entity_id
_entity_poly.type
_entity_poly.pdbx_seq_one_letter_code
_entity_poly.pdbx_strand_id
1 'polypeptide(L)'
;MIFRGMKQMNKEQKRYLKEIKALLPVYGKYEKRFFRDIKDSIGELESENITYEFLCKELGRPEALIVNYYQEIDSYYLRKQLKRSKLMKITIILILILAIGLFICRMFFLYNLYLDGKNAIITHETIVIE
;
A
#
# COMPACT_ATOMS: atom_id res chain seq x y z
N MET A 1 19.24 -25.73 -14.72
CA MET A 1 18.22 -24.68 -14.46
C MET A 1 17.30 -24.61 -15.67
N ILE A 2 16.12 -25.20 -15.56
CA ILE A 2 15.11 -25.10 -16.62
C ILE A 2 14.35 -23.83 -16.36
N PHE A 3 14.64 -22.75 -17.09
CA PHE A 3 13.74 -21.63 -17.24
C PHE A 3 12.50 -22.17 -17.97
N ARG A 4 11.51 -22.67 -17.22
CA ARG A 4 10.16 -22.85 -17.75
C ARG A 4 9.69 -21.45 -18.12
N GLY A 5 9.62 -21.20 -19.43
CA GLY A 5 9.13 -19.93 -19.96
C GLY A 5 7.84 -19.56 -19.21
N MET A 6 7.80 -18.38 -18.65
CA MET A 6 6.58 -17.81 -18.06
C MET A 6 5.53 -17.79 -19.17
N LYS A 7 4.67 -18.82 -19.21
CA LYS A 7 3.50 -18.85 -20.07
C LYS A 7 2.72 -17.56 -19.76
N GLN A 8 2.55 -16.70 -20.75
CA GLN A 8 1.82 -15.46 -20.56
C GLN A 8 0.43 -15.78 -20.02
N MET A 9 0.14 -15.27 -18.82
CA MET A 9 -1.15 -15.50 -18.20
C MET A 9 -2.26 -14.82 -19.01
N ASN A 10 -3.33 -15.54 -19.25
CA ASN A 10 -4.53 -15.07 -19.93
C ASN A 10 -5.22 -13.96 -19.09
N LYS A 11 -6.04 -13.13 -19.74
CA LYS A 11 -6.83 -12.07 -19.12
C LYS A 11 -7.70 -12.58 -17.96
N GLU A 12 -8.32 -13.73 -18.12
CA GLU A 12 -9.18 -14.38 -17.11
C GLU A 12 -8.38 -14.88 -15.90
N GLN A 13 -7.20 -15.41 -16.11
CA GLN A 13 -6.29 -15.81 -15.02
C GLN A 13 -5.83 -14.58 -14.20
N LYS A 14 -5.50 -13.47 -14.87
CA LYS A 14 -5.13 -12.23 -14.22
C LYS A 14 -6.29 -11.63 -13.42
N ARG A 15 -7.52 -11.73 -13.95
CA ARG A 15 -8.73 -11.28 -13.26
C ARG A 15 -8.96 -12.07 -11.98
N TYR A 16 -8.89 -13.39 -12.05
CA TYR A 16 -9.04 -14.28 -10.90
C TYR A 16 -8.01 -13.98 -9.80
N LEU A 17 -6.73 -13.82 -10.15
CA LEU A 17 -5.67 -13.45 -9.20
C LEU A 17 -5.87 -12.05 -8.60
N LYS A 18 -6.35 -11.11 -9.40
CA LYS A 18 -6.65 -9.75 -8.93
C LYS A 18 -7.76 -9.74 -7.89
N GLU A 19 -8.80 -10.55 -8.09
CA GLU A 19 -9.90 -10.70 -7.12
C GLU A 19 -9.39 -11.32 -5.80
N ILE A 20 -8.59 -12.39 -5.86
CA ILE A 20 -7.98 -12.97 -4.67
C ILE A 20 -7.15 -11.95 -3.91
N LYS A 21 -6.33 -11.18 -4.61
CA LYS A 21 -5.51 -10.14 -4.00
C LYS A 21 -6.33 -9.02 -3.35
N ALA A 22 -7.44 -8.65 -3.97
CA ALA A 22 -8.35 -7.62 -3.45
C ALA A 22 -9.10 -8.08 -2.20
N LEU A 23 -9.39 -9.37 -2.08
CA LEU A 23 -10.07 -9.96 -0.91
C LEU A 23 -9.14 -10.19 0.28
N LEU A 24 -7.81 -10.16 0.09
CA LEU A 24 -6.85 -10.29 1.18
C LEU A 24 -6.82 -9.00 2.01
N PRO A 25 -7.26 -9.00 3.28
CA PRO A 25 -7.28 -7.80 4.12
C PRO A 25 -5.87 -7.33 4.52
N VAL A 26 -4.92 -8.23 4.51
CA VAL A 26 -3.50 -7.96 4.83
C VAL A 26 -2.64 -8.67 3.80
N TYR A 27 -1.53 -8.06 3.41
CA TYR A 27 -0.58 -8.64 2.47
C TYR A 27 0.81 -8.81 3.10
N GLY A 28 0.90 -9.76 4.04
CA GLY A 28 2.12 -10.11 4.76
C GLY A 28 2.93 -11.22 4.07
N LYS A 29 3.88 -11.78 4.81
CA LYS A 29 4.77 -12.85 4.30
C LYS A 29 4.01 -14.12 3.92
N TYR A 30 3.01 -14.49 4.72
CA TYR A 30 2.22 -15.71 4.51
C TYR A 30 1.20 -15.54 3.38
N GLU A 31 0.57 -14.38 3.28
CA GLU A 31 -0.34 -14.05 2.18
C GLU A 31 0.38 -13.99 0.84
N LYS A 32 1.61 -13.48 0.81
CA LYS A 32 2.47 -13.51 -0.39
C LYS A 32 2.80 -14.93 -0.82
N ARG A 33 3.06 -15.83 0.13
CA ARG A 33 3.31 -17.24 -0.15
C ARG A 33 2.04 -17.92 -0.68
N PHE A 34 0.93 -17.75 0.00
CA PHE A 34 -0.37 -18.26 -0.43
C PHE A 34 -0.73 -17.79 -1.85
N PHE A 35 -0.57 -16.50 -2.13
CA PHE A 35 -0.83 -15.94 -3.45
C PHE A 35 0.10 -16.53 -4.53
N ARG A 36 1.35 -16.76 -4.20
CA ARG A 36 2.32 -17.41 -5.08
C ARG A 36 1.93 -18.84 -5.38
N ASP A 37 1.56 -19.61 -4.37
CA ASP A 37 1.16 -20.99 -4.51
C ASP A 37 -0.08 -21.13 -5.43
N ILE A 38 -1.06 -20.23 -5.30
CA ILE A 38 -2.21 -20.18 -6.22
C ILE A 38 -1.77 -19.81 -7.65
N LYS A 39 -0.89 -18.84 -7.78
CA LYS A 39 -0.38 -18.42 -9.09
C LYS A 39 0.36 -19.57 -9.80
N ASP A 40 1.16 -20.31 -9.05
CA ASP A 40 1.89 -21.48 -9.56
C ASP A 40 0.91 -22.61 -9.96
N SER A 41 -0.11 -22.89 -9.14
CA SER A 41 -1.18 -23.84 -9.47
C SER A 41 -1.93 -23.47 -10.75
N ILE A 42 -2.21 -22.20 -10.97
CA ILE A 42 -2.81 -21.72 -12.22
C ILE A 42 -1.86 -21.91 -13.41
N GLY A 43 -0.56 -21.71 -13.21
CA GLY A 43 0.45 -21.93 -14.23
C GLY A 43 0.63 -23.40 -14.64
N GLU A 44 0.32 -24.33 -13.74
CA GLU A 44 0.39 -25.77 -13.98
C GLU A 44 -0.83 -26.32 -14.74
N LEU A 45 -1.91 -25.54 -14.85
CA LEU A 45 -3.09 -25.97 -15.61
C LEU A 45 -2.79 -25.99 -17.11
N GLU A 46 -2.84 -27.16 -17.70
CA GLU A 46 -2.52 -27.43 -19.13
C GLU A 46 -3.72 -27.20 -20.07
N SER A 47 -4.59 -26.26 -19.81
CA SER A 47 -5.73 -25.98 -20.66
C SER A 47 -5.44 -24.84 -21.64
N GLU A 48 -5.75 -25.02 -22.91
CA GLU A 48 -5.57 -23.99 -23.94
C GLU A 48 -6.55 -22.80 -23.75
N ASN A 49 -7.74 -23.08 -23.21
CA ASN A 49 -8.79 -22.08 -22.98
C ASN A 49 -9.19 -22.02 -21.50
N ILE A 50 -8.37 -21.40 -20.67
CA ILE A 50 -8.69 -21.20 -19.26
C ILE A 50 -9.65 -20.01 -19.13
N THR A 51 -10.90 -20.30 -18.76
CA THR A 51 -11.92 -19.29 -18.43
C THR A 51 -11.98 -19.05 -16.94
N TYR A 52 -12.57 -17.94 -16.52
CA TYR A 52 -12.79 -17.63 -15.11
C TYR A 52 -13.64 -18.71 -14.40
N GLU A 53 -14.69 -19.20 -15.08
CA GLU A 53 -15.54 -20.27 -14.56
C GLU A 53 -14.78 -21.60 -14.36
N PHE A 54 -13.88 -21.93 -15.27
CA PHE A 54 -13.01 -23.09 -15.15
C PHE A 54 -12.10 -22.99 -13.93
N LEU A 55 -11.51 -21.81 -13.68
CA LEU A 55 -10.69 -21.57 -12.49
C LEU A 55 -11.51 -21.68 -11.20
N CYS A 56 -12.72 -21.16 -11.18
CA CYS A 56 -13.63 -21.30 -10.03
C CYS A 56 -14.04 -22.76 -9.78
N LYS A 57 -14.14 -23.57 -10.82
CA LYS A 57 -14.47 -24.98 -10.71
C LYS A 57 -13.29 -25.81 -10.18
N GLU A 58 -12.10 -25.57 -10.70
CA GLU A 58 -10.88 -26.34 -10.36
C GLU A 58 -10.25 -25.90 -9.02
N LEU A 59 -10.12 -24.61 -8.79
CA LEU A 59 -9.45 -24.05 -7.62
C LEU A 59 -10.43 -23.57 -6.53
N GLY A 60 -11.69 -23.35 -6.88
CA GLY A 60 -12.69 -22.79 -5.99
C GLY A 60 -12.92 -21.29 -6.24
N ARG A 61 -14.01 -20.77 -5.69
CA ARG A 61 -14.30 -19.33 -5.76
C ARG A 61 -13.30 -18.54 -4.91
N PRO A 62 -12.89 -17.35 -5.35
CA PRO A 62 -11.93 -16.54 -4.61
C PRO A 62 -12.30 -16.33 -3.15
N GLU A 63 -13.58 -16.07 -2.85
CA GLU A 63 -14.08 -15.87 -1.50
C GLU A 63 -13.91 -17.11 -0.63
N ALA A 64 -14.23 -18.30 -1.18
CA ALA A 64 -14.11 -19.56 -0.46
C ALA A 64 -12.65 -19.91 -0.16
N LEU A 65 -11.75 -19.65 -1.10
CA LEU A 65 -10.31 -19.83 -0.89
C LEU A 65 -9.77 -18.98 0.24
N ILE A 66 -10.17 -17.72 0.29
CA ILE A 66 -9.74 -16.78 1.33
C ILE A 66 -10.29 -17.18 2.70
N VAL A 67 -11.57 -17.58 2.76
CA VAL A 67 -12.19 -18.04 4.01
C VAL A 67 -11.46 -19.28 4.53
N ASN A 68 -11.21 -20.28 3.68
CA ASN A 68 -10.49 -21.51 4.06
C ASN A 68 -9.06 -21.19 4.53
N TYR A 69 -8.36 -20.32 3.82
CA TYR A 69 -7.02 -19.88 4.18
C TYR A 69 -6.98 -19.27 5.59
N TYR A 70 -7.91 -18.37 5.90
CA TYR A 70 -7.96 -17.73 7.22
C TYR A 70 -8.52 -18.62 8.33
N GLN A 71 -9.26 -19.65 8.01
CA GLN A 71 -9.68 -20.67 9.01
C GLN A 71 -8.50 -21.54 9.47
N GLU A 72 -7.52 -21.80 8.60
CA GLU A 72 -6.33 -22.57 8.92
C GLU A 72 -5.26 -21.77 9.64
N ILE A 73 -5.30 -20.44 9.55
CA ILE A 73 -4.33 -19.56 10.19
C ILE A 73 -4.72 -19.25 11.63
N ASP A 74 -3.74 -19.30 12.53
CA ASP A 74 -3.90 -18.92 13.92
C ASP A 74 -4.42 -17.48 14.05
N SER A 75 -5.47 -17.32 14.83
CA SER A 75 -6.12 -16.03 15.11
C SER A 75 -5.16 -15.00 15.72
N TYR A 76 -4.13 -15.46 16.42
CA TYR A 76 -3.07 -14.60 16.98
C TYR A 76 -2.25 -13.92 15.89
N TYR A 77 -1.88 -14.64 14.85
CA TYR A 77 -1.15 -14.08 13.71
C TYR A 77 -1.96 -12.97 13.01
N LEU A 78 -3.22 -13.21 12.74
CA LEU A 78 -4.12 -12.23 12.12
C LEU A 78 -4.25 -10.95 12.95
N ARG A 79 -4.45 -11.08 14.26
CA ARG A 79 -4.53 -9.93 15.17
C ARG A 79 -3.24 -9.11 15.19
N LYS A 80 -2.08 -9.78 15.19
CA LYS A 80 -0.77 -9.13 15.16
C LYS A 80 -0.54 -8.36 13.86
N GLN A 81 -0.91 -8.94 12.72
CA GLN A 81 -0.76 -8.31 11.41
C GLN A 81 -1.68 -7.10 11.24
N LEU A 82 -2.93 -7.23 11.63
CA LEU A 82 -3.89 -6.13 11.59
C LEU A 82 -3.46 -4.96 12.49
N LYS A 83 -2.98 -5.25 13.69
CA LYS A 83 -2.46 -4.25 14.62
C LYS A 83 -1.24 -3.53 14.05
N ARG A 84 -0.30 -4.26 13.43
CA ARG A 84 0.90 -3.70 12.80
C ARG A 84 0.56 -2.79 11.61
N SER A 85 -0.36 -3.19 10.76
CA SER A 85 -0.82 -2.38 9.63
C SER A 85 -1.48 -1.08 10.08
N LYS A 86 -2.30 -1.14 11.13
CA LYS A 86 -2.95 0.04 11.73
C LYS A 86 -1.92 1.01 12.34
N LEU A 87 -0.94 0.48 13.07
CA LEU A 87 0.15 1.27 13.64
C LEU A 87 0.98 1.97 12.56
N MET A 88 1.32 1.29 11.48
CA MET A 88 2.06 1.89 10.35
C MET A 88 1.30 3.05 9.73
N LYS A 89 -0.01 2.92 9.51
CA LYS A 89 -0.85 4.01 8.98
C LYS A 89 -0.86 5.22 9.91
N ILE A 90 -1.00 5.00 11.21
CA ILE A 90 -0.99 6.06 12.22
C ILE A 90 0.37 6.77 12.23
N THR A 91 1.48 6.04 12.16
CA THR A 91 2.84 6.60 12.12
C THR A 91 3.05 7.49 10.89
N ILE A 92 2.61 7.07 9.73
CA ILE A 92 2.70 7.86 8.49
C ILE A 92 1.91 9.18 8.62
N ILE A 93 0.68 9.13 9.13
CA ILE A 93 -0.15 10.31 9.35
C ILE A 93 0.53 11.28 10.32
N LEU A 94 1.13 10.76 11.39
CA LEU A 94 1.80 11.56 12.42
C LEU A 94 3.03 12.28 11.86
N ILE A 95 3.84 11.60 11.04
CA ILE A 95 4.98 12.20 10.33
C ILE A 95 4.53 13.30 9.38
N LEU A 96 3.42 13.10 8.67
CA LEU A 96 2.88 14.05 7.72
C LEU A 96 2.38 15.32 8.42
N ILE A 97 1.69 15.20 9.56
CA ILE A 97 1.27 16.32 10.39
C ILE A 97 2.48 17.13 10.90
N LEU A 98 3.52 16.45 11.37
CA LEU A 98 4.75 17.06 11.85
C LEU A 98 5.46 17.86 10.74
N ALA A 99 5.55 17.30 9.53
CA ALA A 99 6.13 17.98 8.37
C ALA A 99 5.36 19.25 8.00
N ILE A 100 4.03 19.21 8.00
CA ILE A 100 3.18 20.38 7.75
C ILE A 100 3.39 21.45 8.84
N GLY A 101 3.44 21.05 10.10
CA GLY A 101 3.70 21.96 11.22
C GLY A 101 5.04 22.70 11.10
N LEU A 102 6.11 21.99 10.75
CA LEU A 102 7.43 22.58 10.51
C LEU A 102 7.41 23.55 9.33
N PHE A 103 6.69 23.21 8.26
CA PHE A 103 6.56 24.09 7.10
C PHE A 103 5.85 25.41 7.44
N ILE A 104 4.74 25.34 8.18
CA ILE A 104 4.01 26.52 8.64
C ILE A 104 4.89 27.38 9.57
N CYS A 105 5.61 26.78 10.51
CA CYS A 105 6.52 27.45 11.41
C CYS A 105 7.63 28.20 10.64
N ARG A 106 8.20 27.57 9.62
CA ARG A 106 9.21 28.18 8.75
C ARG A 106 8.65 29.38 7.96
N MET A 107 7.44 29.25 7.42
CA MET A 107 6.77 30.34 6.70
C MET A 107 6.50 31.53 7.62
N PHE A 108 6.05 31.28 8.83
CA PHE A 108 5.81 32.31 9.83
C PHE A 108 7.11 33.05 10.26
N PHE A 109 8.20 32.29 10.43
CA PHE A 109 9.51 32.86 10.73
C PHE A 109 10.03 33.76 9.60
N LEU A 110 9.94 33.33 8.35
CA LEU A 110 10.33 34.12 7.18
C LEU A 110 9.46 35.38 7.04
N TYR A 111 8.17 35.29 7.34
CA TYR A 111 7.28 36.45 7.32
C TYR A 111 7.65 37.49 8.38
N ASN A 112 7.99 37.09 9.60
CA ASN A 112 8.46 38.00 10.65
C ASN A 112 9.80 38.65 10.27
N LEU A 113 10.75 37.91 9.70
CA LEU A 113 12.00 38.48 9.20
C LEU A 113 11.77 39.53 8.11
N TYR A 114 10.80 39.31 7.23
CA TYR A 114 10.43 40.25 6.20
C TYR A 114 9.85 41.55 6.80
N LEU A 115 8.99 41.46 7.80
CA LEU A 115 8.42 42.60 8.48
C LEU A 115 9.49 43.39 9.25
N ASP A 116 10.40 42.72 9.94
CA ASP A 116 11.50 43.39 10.68
C ASP A 116 12.43 44.13 9.72
N GLY A 117 12.75 43.51 8.58
CA GLY A 117 13.54 44.16 7.52
C GLY A 117 12.85 45.40 6.95
N LYS A 118 11.55 45.34 6.72
CA LYS A 118 10.76 46.48 6.24
C LYS A 118 10.71 47.62 7.26
N ASN A 119 10.50 47.31 8.52
CA ASN A 119 10.48 48.32 9.61
C ASN A 119 11.85 48.96 9.81
N ALA A 120 12.94 48.22 9.71
CA ALA A 120 14.31 48.75 9.78
C ALA A 120 14.60 49.76 8.66
N ILE A 121 14.17 49.49 7.41
CA ILE A 121 14.32 50.42 6.29
C ILE A 121 13.53 51.71 6.51
N ILE A 122 12.29 51.63 6.95
CA ILE A 122 11.44 52.80 7.26
C ILE A 122 12.08 53.67 8.35
N THR A 123 12.61 53.08 9.40
CA THR A 123 13.29 53.78 10.50
C THR A 123 14.56 54.49 10.01
N HIS A 124 15.30 53.93 9.08
CA HIS A 124 16.50 54.49 8.50
C HIS A 124 16.22 55.71 7.61
N GLU A 125 15.15 55.67 6.81
CA GLU A 125 14.70 56.80 6.01
C GLU A 125 14.26 57.98 6.90
N THR A 126 13.60 57.74 8.01
CA THR A 126 13.15 58.78 8.93
C THR A 126 14.30 59.53 9.61
N ILE A 127 15.43 58.87 9.86
CA ILE A 127 16.63 59.49 10.44
C ILE A 127 17.38 60.36 9.41
N VAL A 128 17.35 60.09 8.15
CA VAL A 128 18.01 60.83 7.09
C VAL A 128 17.33 62.17 6.77
N ILE A 129 16.05 62.33 7.09
CA ILE A 129 15.26 63.57 6.82
C ILE A 129 15.49 64.66 7.88
N GLU A 130 16.04 64.33 9.03
CA GLU A 130 16.51 65.30 10.01
C GLU A 130 17.94 65.81 9.72
#